data_d2297bbb7b7fcc8e35b890e494447b9a
#
_entry.id   d2297bbb7b7fcc8e35b890e494447b9a
#
_cell.length_a   1.000
_cell.length_b   1.000
_cell.length_c   1.000
_cell.angle_alpha   90.00
_cell.angle_beta   90.00
_cell.angle_gamma   90.00
#
_symmetry.space_group_name_H-M   'P 1'
#
loop_
_entity.id
_entity.type
_entity.pdbx_description
1 polymer ?
#
loop_
_entity_poly.entity_id
_entity_poly.type
_entity_poly.pdbx_seq_one_letter_code
_entity_poly.pdbx_strand_id
1 'polypeptide(L)'
;MLKFFKDWMLPIAMLAGALTYPWVSRLAFLTPYLIFAMLLFTFSKIEPGDIRLRREHVWLLLVQLMGSGGLYLLLRPVDRIIASGALLCLLTPTAASAPVVTGMLGGDVGFLTSYVILCNVTVAPVAPVYFSLIGIYGSENLPFIQALLFVCKRVFTLLLLPLFTAFAIRRFAPGLRRVMLRAPRMSFYLWAFSLFIVTSVTVRFLIEHGGENPRTVVGLLLVSLVLCVAQFLIGRCIGRRYGDPISSGQGLGQKNTILAIWMAQTYLHPLTAVAPSGYILWQNIINSYQLWRYGKRKN
;
A
#
# COMPACT_ATOMS: atom_id res chain seq x y z
N MET A 1 -4.65 19.24 -22.61
CA MET A 1 -3.45 19.19 -21.75
C MET A 1 -3.75 18.82 -20.30
N LEU A 2 -4.58 19.53 -19.54
CA LEU A 2 -4.87 19.24 -18.11
C LEU A 2 -5.43 17.83 -17.82
N LYS A 3 -6.23 17.25 -18.72
CA LYS A 3 -6.76 15.89 -18.58
C LYS A 3 -5.64 14.86 -18.75
N PHE A 4 -4.78 15.03 -19.75
CA PHE A 4 -3.61 14.18 -20.01
C PHE A 4 -2.68 14.14 -18.79
N PHE A 5 -2.30 15.30 -18.22
CA PHE A 5 -1.46 15.35 -17.01
C PHE A 5 -2.10 14.68 -15.80
N LYS A 6 -3.43 14.72 -15.66
CA LYS A 6 -4.13 13.99 -14.59
C LYS A 6 -4.09 12.49 -14.78
N ASP A 7 -4.33 12.02 -15.99
CA ASP A 7 -4.39 10.59 -16.30
C ASP A 7 -3.01 9.94 -16.21
N TRP A 8 -1.94 10.71 -16.51
CA TRP A 8 -0.56 10.26 -16.53
C TRP A 8 0.28 10.74 -15.32
N MET A 9 -0.33 11.38 -14.32
CA MET A 9 0.41 12.00 -13.22
C MET A 9 1.26 11.00 -12.44
N LEU A 10 0.80 9.77 -12.24
CA LEU A 10 1.57 8.76 -11.50
C LEU A 10 2.77 8.24 -12.30
N PRO A 11 2.63 7.81 -13.56
CA PRO A 11 3.77 7.50 -14.41
C PRO A 11 4.76 8.66 -14.54
N ILE A 12 4.27 9.90 -14.69
CA ILE A 12 5.11 11.10 -14.76
C ILE A 12 5.88 11.30 -13.45
N ALA A 13 5.22 11.16 -12.28
CA ALA A 13 5.86 11.28 -10.99
C ALA A 13 6.96 10.21 -10.79
N MET A 14 6.70 8.96 -11.20
CA MET A 14 7.69 7.89 -11.16
C MET A 14 8.88 8.19 -12.08
N LEU A 15 8.62 8.57 -13.34
CA LEU A 15 9.67 8.90 -14.30
C LEU A 15 10.50 10.09 -13.83
N ALA A 16 9.85 11.16 -13.36
CA ALA A 16 10.52 12.33 -12.82
C ALA A 16 11.37 11.95 -11.60
N GLY A 17 10.83 11.13 -10.67
CA GLY A 17 11.58 10.62 -9.52
C GLY A 17 12.79 9.79 -9.92
N ALA A 18 12.65 8.95 -10.94
CA ALA A 18 13.74 8.16 -11.48
C ALA A 18 14.83 9.02 -12.11
N LEU A 19 14.47 10.08 -12.87
CA LEU A 19 15.44 10.97 -13.52
C LEU A 19 16.15 11.92 -12.53
N THR A 20 15.46 12.31 -11.46
CA THR A 20 15.99 13.28 -10.47
C THR A 20 16.49 12.62 -9.18
N TYR A 21 16.71 11.31 -9.19
CA TYR A 21 17.08 10.53 -8.02
C TYR A 21 18.26 11.07 -7.20
N PRO A 22 19.33 11.67 -7.76
CA PRO A 22 20.47 12.13 -6.97
C PRO A 22 20.11 13.22 -5.96
N TRP A 23 19.10 14.03 -6.28
CA TRP A 23 18.67 15.15 -5.44
C TRP A 23 17.43 14.78 -4.62
N VAL A 24 16.42 14.19 -5.26
CA VAL A 24 15.11 13.92 -4.66
C VAL A 24 15.17 12.82 -3.60
N SER A 25 16.06 11.85 -3.73
CA SER A 25 16.26 10.81 -2.72
C SER A 25 16.60 11.36 -1.32
N ARG A 26 17.18 12.57 -1.25
CA ARG A 26 17.45 13.26 0.03
C ARG A 26 16.17 13.68 0.77
N LEU A 27 15.04 13.75 0.06
CA LEU A 27 13.73 14.07 0.63
C LEU A 27 13.02 12.86 1.24
N ALA A 28 13.68 11.70 1.30
CA ALA A 28 13.12 10.46 1.86
C ALA A 28 12.53 10.64 3.27
N PHE A 29 13.08 11.53 4.09
CA PHE A 29 12.59 11.84 5.43
C PHE A 29 11.16 12.40 5.44
N LEU A 30 10.66 12.95 4.33
CA LEU A 30 9.27 13.45 4.21
C LEU A 30 8.26 12.32 4.02
N THR A 31 8.68 11.14 3.57
CA THR A 31 7.76 10.04 3.22
C THR A 31 6.79 9.68 4.34
N PRO A 32 7.19 9.46 5.61
CA PRO A 32 6.25 9.16 6.68
C PRO A 32 5.23 10.27 6.94
N TYR A 33 5.61 11.54 6.82
CA TYR A 33 4.68 12.67 6.98
C TYR A 33 3.66 12.74 5.84
N LEU A 34 4.09 12.43 4.61
CA LEU A 34 3.20 12.38 3.44
C LEU A 34 2.22 11.21 3.54
N ILE A 35 2.67 10.04 4.02
CA ILE A 35 1.80 8.88 4.28
C ILE A 35 0.77 9.26 5.36
N PHE A 36 1.21 9.87 6.46
CA PHE A 36 0.33 10.34 7.53
C PHE A 36 -0.74 11.30 6.97
N ALA A 37 -0.32 12.34 6.25
CA ALA A 37 -1.24 13.31 5.67
C ALA A 37 -2.23 12.65 4.69
N MET A 38 -1.75 11.76 3.82
CA MET A 38 -2.58 11.01 2.87
C MET A 38 -3.65 10.18 3.59
N LEU A 39 -3.27 9.45 4.63
CA LEU A 39 -4.20 8.65 5.44
C LEU A 39 -5.17 9.55 6.21
N LEU A 40 -4.70 10.66 6.79
CA LEU A 40 -5.54 11.63 7.49
C LEU A 40 -6.64 12.19 6.59
N PHE A 41 -6.30 12.64 5.38
CA PHE A 41 -7.29 13.11 4.39
C PHE A 41 -8.28 12.01 3.98
N THR A 42 -7.81 10.77 3.90
CA THR A 42 -8.67 9.62 3.57
C THR A 42 -9.63 9.31 4.70
N PHE A 43 -9.14 9.19 5.93
CA PHE A 43 -9.96 8.87 7.10
C PHE A 43 -10.93 10.00 7.47
N SER A 44 -10.59 11.26 7.18
CA SER A 44 -11.48 12.41 7.41
C SER A 44 -12.79 12.35 6.59
N LYS A 45 -12.80 11.59 5.48
CA LYS A 45 -13.99 11.41 4.63
C LYS A 45 -14.96 10.35 5.16
N ILE A 46 -14.51 9.51 6.10
CA ILE A 46 -15.27 8.38 6.60
C ILE A 46 -16.32 8.83 7.61
N GLU A 47 -17.55 8.36 7.43
CA GLU A 47 -18.60 8.46 8.43
C GLU A 47 -18.65 7.16 9.26
N PRO A 48 -18.68 7.22 10.61
CA PRO A 48 -18.75 6.02 11.44
C PRO A 48 -19.94 5.12 11.12
N GLY A 49 -21.06 5.69 10.66
CA GLY A 49 -22.24 4.94 10.23
C GLY A 49 -22.04 4.13 8.94
N ASP A 50 -20.99 4.46 8.16
CA ASP A 50 -20.65 3.75 6.92
C ASP A 50 -19.82 2.49 7.18
N ILE A 51 -19.26 2.35 8.40
CA ILE A 51 -18.42 1.22 8.78
C ILE A 51 -19.31 0.01 9.03
N ARG A 52 -19.34 -0.92 8.07
CA ARG A 52 -20.10 -2.17 8.17
C ARG A 52 -19.19 -3.36 8.00
N LEU A 53 -18.96 -4.09 9.08
CA LEU A 53 -18.17 -5.31 9.04
C LEU A 53 -19.01 -6.45 8.44
N ARG A 54 -18.47 -7.13 7.43
CA ARG A 54 -19.06 -8.29 6.77
C ARG A 54 -18.13 -9.50 6.87
N ARG A 55 -18.68 -10.70 6.73
CA ARG A 55 -17.89 -11.96 6.77
C ARG A 55 -16.77 -11.99 5.69
N GLU A 56 -17.00 -11.35 4.56
CA GLU A 56 -16.02 -11.20 3.48
C GLU A 56 -14.72 -10.54 3.95
N HIS A 57 -14.82 -9.49 4.79
CA HIS A 57 -13.66 -8.81 5.34
C HIS A 57 -12.74 -9.76 6.09
N VAL A 58 -13.31 -10.73 6.82
CA VAL A 58 -12.52 -11.74 7.56
C VAL A 58 -11.73 -12.62 6.60
N TRP A 59 -12.37 -13.11 5.53
CA TRP A 59 -11.67 -13.93 4.53
C TRP A 59 -10.57 -13.17 3.82
N LEU A 60 -10.82 -11.92 3.43
CA LEU A 60 -9.80 -11.08 2.80
C LEU A 60 -8.61 -10.84 3.75
N LEU A 61 -8.87 -10.56 5.05
CA LEU A 61 -7.82 -10.42 6.05
C LEU A 61 -7.05 -11.71 6.30
N LEU A 62 -7.74 -12.85 6.36
CA LEU A 62 -7.07 -14.16 6.51
C LEU A 62 -6.10 -14.41 5.36
N VAL A 63 -6.53 -14.18 4.12
CA VAL A 63 -5.66 -14.30 2.93
C VAL A 63 -4.47 -13.32 3.04
N GLN A 64 -4.73 -12.08 3.43
CA GLN A 64 -3.70 -11.06 3.56
C GLN A 64 -2.67 -11.42 4.64
N LEU A 65 -3.12 -11.76 5.84
CA LEU A 65 -2.23 -11.97 6.99
C LEU A 65 -1.57 -13.35 6.94
N MET A 66 -2.36 -14.42 6.85
CA MET A 66 -1.82 -15.79 6.81
C MET A 66 -1.07 -16.06 5.51
N GLY A 67 -1.58 -15.54 4.38
CA GLY A 67 -0.92 -15.65 3.09
C GLY A 67 0.44 -14.97 3.07
N SER A 68 0.59 -13.81 3.72
CA SER A 68 1.88 -13.10 3.78
C SER A 68 2.93 -13.90 4.54
N GLY A 69 2.61 -14.43 5.72
CA GLY A 69 3.51 -15.26 6.52
C GLY A 69 3.80 -16.60 5.85
N GLY A 70 2.76 -17.28 5.36
CA GLY A 70 2.91 -18.57 4.67
C GLY A 70 3.80 -18.47 3.43
N LEU A 71 3.60 -17.42 2.60
CA LEU A 71 4.42 -17.22 1.41
C LEU A 71 5.86 -16.83 1.74
N TYR A 72 6.07 -16.05 2.80
CA TYR A 72 7.41 -15.78 3.30
C TYR A 72 8.15 -17.07 3.68
N LEU A 73 7.51 -17.94 4.45
CA LEU A 73 8.11 -19.22 4.86
C LEU A 73 8.40 -20.13 3.67
N LEU A 74 7.53 -20.14 2.66
CA LEU A 74 7.70 -20.92 1.43
C LEU A 74 8.87 -20.44 0.58
N LEU A 75 9.04 -19.12 0.44
CA LEU A 75 10.07 -18.53 -0.41
C LEU A 75 11.41 -18.30 0.29
N ARG A 76 11.43 -18.25 1.63
CA ARG A 76 12.64 -18.01 2.42
C ARG A 76 13.81 -18.97 2.11
N PRO A 77 13.59 -20.28 1.85
CA PRO A 77 14.69 -21.19 1.49
C PRO A 77 15.31 -20.87 0.13
N VAL A 78 14.57 -20.23 -0.79
CA VAL A 78 15.03 -19.88 -2.13
C VAL A 78 15.81 -18.56 -2.10
N ASP A 79 15.18 -17.50 -1.61
CA ASP A 79 15.80 -16.17 -1.48
C ASP A 79 15.05 -15.36 -0.40
N ARG A 80 15.77 -14.92 0.64
CA ARG A 80 15.19 -14.15 1.76
C ARG A 80 14.69 -12.78 1.34
N ILE A 81 15.34 -12.13 0.36
CA ILE A 81 14.95 -10.80 -0.11
C ILE A 81 13.68 -10.91 -0.94
N ILE A 82 13.58 -11.91 -1.82
CA ILE A 82 12.36 -12.18 -2.59
C ILE A 82 11.20 -12.56 -1.65
N ALA A 83 11.45 -13.39 -0.64
CA ALA A 83 10.46 -13.76 0.36
C ALA A 83 9.93 -12.53 1.14
N SER A 84 10.83 -11.62 1.53
CA SER A 84 10.46 -10.37 2.20
C SER A 84 9.66 -9.43 1.29
N GLY A 85 10.01 -9.37 0.00
CA GLY A 85 9.24 -8.63 -1.01
C GLY A 85 7.83 -9.17 -1.20
N ALA A 86 7.70 -10.50 -1.27
CA ALA A 86 6.41 -11.18 -1.35
C ALA A 86 5.54 -10.92 -0.11
N LEU A 87 6.13 -11.03 1.09
CA LEU A 87 5.46 -10.72 2.35
C LEU A 87 4.90 -9.29 2.32
N LEU A 88 5.69 -8.29 1.93
CA LEU A 88 5.25 -6.90 1.88
C LEU A 88 4.12 -6.68 0.89
N CYS A 89 4.21 -7.27 -0.31
CA CYS A 89 3.16 -7.16 -1.32
C CYS A 89 1.81 -7.73 -0.86
N LEU A 90 1.81 -8.71 0.05
CA LEU A 90 0.58 -9.24 0.64
C LEU A 90 0.16 -8.50 1.91
N LEU A 91 1.09 -8.33 2.86
CA LEU A 91 0.83 -7.80 4.20
C LEU A 91 0.33 -6.37 4.18
N THR A 92 0.86 -5.55 3.29
CA THR A 92 0.56 -4.11 3.25
C THR A 92 -0.94 -3.85 3.14
N PRO A 93 -1.49 -2.91 3.92
CA PRO A 93 -2.92 -2.63 3.92
C PRO A 93 -3.39 -2.09 2.57
N THR A 94 -4.69 -2.15 2.35
CA THR A 94 -5.33 -1.66 1.14
C THR A 94 -5.10 -0.15 0.94
N ALA A 95 -4.90 0.24 -0.31
CA ALA A 95 -4.66 1.64 -0.67
C ALA A 95 -5.83 2.55 -0.28
N ALA A 96 -5.50 3.75 0.18
CA ALA A 96 -6.48 4.79 0.48
C ALA A 96 -7.30 5.24 -0.76
N SER A 97 -6.78 5.01 -1.96
CA SER A 97 -7.46 5.30 -3.23
C SER A 97 -8.42 4.20 -3.69
N ALA A 98 -8.36 3.01 -3.10
CA ALA A 98 -9.16 1.86 -3.52
C ALA A 98 -10.68 2.10 -3.49
N PRO A 99 -11.29 2.79 -2.49
CA PRO A 99 -12.70 3.12 -2.51
C PRO A 99 -13.12 3.95 -3.73
N VAL A 100 -12.26 4.86 -4.18
CA VAL A 100 -12.54 5.70 -5.36
C VAL A 100 -12.60 4.85 -6.63
N VAL A 101 -11.60 3.98 -6.84
CA VAL A 101 -11.56 3.09 -8.01
C VAL A 101 -12.73 2.10 -7.96
N THR A 102 -13.07 1.57 -6.77
CA THR A 102 -14.23 0.69 -6.58
C THR A 102 -15.53 1.38 -7.00
N GLY A 103 -15.74 2.63 -6.59
CA GLY A 103 -16.92 3.40 -7.01
C GLY A 103 -16.97 3.62 -8.52
N MET A 104 -15.83 3.89 -9.16
CA MET A 104 -15.73 4.02 -10.62
C MET A 104 -16.06 2.71 -11.35
N LEU A 105 -15.81 1.56 -10.75
CA LEU A 105 -16.13 0.23 -11.27
C LEU A 105 -17.55 -0.25 -10.91
N GLY A 106 -18.31 0.53 -10.13
CA GLY A 106 -19.67 0.20 -9.72
C GLY A 106 -19.72 -0.80 -8.55
N GLY A 107 -18.68 -0.92 -7.75
CA GLY A 107 -18.65 -1.71 -6.52
C GLY A 107 -19.12 -0.95 -5.28
N ASP A 108 -19.21 -1.64 -4.14
CA ASP A 108 -19.64 -1.09 -2.84
C ASP A 108 -18.50 -0.31 -2.18
N VAL A 109 -18.60 1.03 -2.25
CA VAL A 109 -17.62 1.94 -1.66
C VAL A 109 -17.61 1.84 -0.13
N GLY A 110 -18.77 1.64 0.50
CA GLY A 110 -18.91 1.50 1.96
C GLY A 110 -18.21 0.24 2.48
N PHE A 111 -18.41 -0.89 1.78
CA PHE A 111 -17.70 -2.14 2.05
C PHE A 111 -16.18 -1.91 2.02
N LEU A 112 -15.69 -1.31 0.94
CA LEU A 112 -14.26 -1.14 0.77
C LEU A 112 -13.65 -0.13 1.74
N THR A 113 -14.39 0.93 2.07
CA THR A 113 -13.97 1.90 3.09
C THR A 113 -13.82 1.22 4.45
N SER A 114 -14.79 0.37 4.83
CA SER A 114 -14.71 -0.45 6.05
C SER A 114 -13.49 -1.37 6.03
N TYR A 115 -13.21 -2.01 4.89
CA TYR A 115 -12.04 -2.87 4.74
C TYR A 115 -10.73 -2.11 4.86
N VAL A 116 -10.61 -0.90 4.28
CA VAL A 116 -9.41 -0.06 4.41
C VAL A 116 -9.11 0.25 5.87
N ILE A 117 -10.12 0.60 6.67
CA ILE A 117 -9.92 0.84 8.10
C ILE A 117 -9.48 -0.44 8.80
N LEU A 118 -10.23 -1.52 8.58
CA LEU A 118 -10.03 -2.80 9.25
C LEU A 118 -8.63 -3.35 8.97
N CYS A 119 -8.17 -3.32 7.70
CA CYS A 119 -6.83 -3.81 7.38
C CYS A 119 -5.71 -2.91 7.95
N ASN A 120 -5.89 -1.58 8.01
CA ASN A 120 -4.90 -0.71 8.68
C ASN A 120 -4.81 -1.02 10.17
N VAL A 121 -5.95 -1.15 10.86
CA VAL A 121 -6.01 -1.49 12.29
C VAL A 121 -5.39 -2.86 12.56
N THR A 122 -5.61 -3.84 11.68
CA THR A 122 -5.11 -5.21 11.86
C THR A 122 -3.63 -5.34 11.49
N VAL A 123 -3.19 -4.68 10.41
CA VAL A 123 -1.77 -4.72 9.98
C VAL A 123 -0.86 -3.98 10.98
N ALA A 124 -1.37 -2.95 11.67
CA ALA A 124 -0.58 -2.18 12.62
C ALA A 124 0.09 -3.06 13.71
N PRO A 125 -0.59 -4.01 14.38
CA PRO A 125 0.05 -4.94 15.33
C PRO A 125 0.78 -6.10 14.64
N VAL A 126 0.33 -6.56 13.49
CA VAL A 126 0.88 -7.76 12.82
C VAL A 126 2.21 -7.47 12.12
N ALA A 127 2.35 -6.32 11.46
CA ALA A 127 3.57 -5.97 10.75
C ALA A 127 4.82 -5.91 11.66
N PRO A 128 4.76 -5.30 12.87
CA PRO A 128 5.87 -5.35 13.82
C PRO A 128 6.29 -6.77 14.19
N VAL A 129 5.32 -7.68 14.41
CA VAL A 129 5.62 -9.08 14.73
C VAL A 129 6.39 -9.74 13.58
N TYR A 130 5.92 -9.59 12.35
CA TYR A 130 6.60 -10.16 11.20
C TYR A 130 8.00 -9.60 10.99
N PHE A 131 8.18 -8.27 11.05
CA PHE A 131 9.49 -7.66 10.89
C PHE A 131 10.47 -8.05 12.00
N SER A 132 9.99 -8.20 13.23
CA SER A 132 10.83 -8.65 14.35
C SER A 132 11.24 -10.12 14.23
N LEU A 133 10.37 -10.98 13.63
CA LEU A 133 10.68 -12.39 13.36
C LEU A 133 11.64 -12.56 12.16
N ILE A 134 11.55 -11.69 11.16
CA ILE A 134 12.41 -11.70 9.99
C ILE A 134 13.81 -11.17 10.34
N GLY A 135 13.87 -10.23 11.26
CA GLY A 135 15.06 -9.43 11.61
C GLY A 135 15.09 -8.08 10.88
N ILE A 136 15.48 -7.05 11.61
CA ILE A 136 15.60 -5.69 11.06
C ILE A 136 16.97 -5.56 10.40
N TYR A 137 17.00 -5.18 9.13
CA TYR A 137 18.24 -4.97 8.38
C TYR A 137 19.15 -3.94 9.06
N GLY A 138 20.42 -4.25 9.19
CA GLY A 138 21.39 -3.41 9.89
C GLY A 138 21.29 -3.42 11.42
N SER A 139 20.37 -4.21 12.00
CA SER A 139 20.16 -4.34 13.45
C SER A 139 19.86 -5.79 13.82
N GLU A 140 20.56 -6.73 13.20
CA GLU A 140 20.33 -8.18 13.28
C GLU A 140 20.51 -8.75 14.69
N ASN A 141 21.26 -8.06 15.55
CA ASN A 141 21.52 -8.47 16.94
C ASN A 141 20.51 -7.90 17.95
N LEU A 142 19.48 -7.17 17.51
CA LEU A 142 18.45 -6.66 18.43
C LEU A 142 17.60 -7.81 18.99
N PRO A 143 17.44 -7.91 20.32
CA PRO A 143 16.50 -8.84 20.92
C PRO A 143 15.09 -8.62 20.37
N PHE A 144 14.33 -9.73 20.16
CA PHE A 144 12.99 -9.70 19.57
C PHE A 144 12.06 -8.62 20.17
N ILE A 145 12.05 -8.49 21.51
CA ILE A 145 11.18 -7.51 22.20
C ILE A 145 11.57 -6.07 21.85
N GLN A 146 12.88 -5.78 21.78
CA GLN A 146 13.35 -4.43 21.41
C GLN A 146 13.04 -4.11 19.96
N ALA A 147 13.26 -5.07 19.06
CA ALA A 147 12.87 -4.94 17.64
C ALA A 147 11.36 -4.71 17.52
N LEU A 148 10.54 -5.50 18.23
CA LEU A 148 9.09 -5.36 18.25
C LEU A 148 8.65 -3.96 18.71
N LEU A 149 9.17 -3.48 19.83
CA LEU A 149 8.82 -2.15 20.36
C LEU A 149 9.26 -1.02 19.40
N PHE A 150 10.45 -1.15 18.81
CA PHE A 150 10.97 -0.19 17.85
C PHE A 150 10.06 -0.07 16.61
N VAL A 151 9.65 -1.20 16.04
CA VAL A 151 8.76 -1.22 14.87
C VAL A 151 7.35 -0.80 15.27
N CYS A 152 6.81 -1.28 16.39
CA CYS A 152 5.50 -0.89 16.90
C CYS A 152 5.37 0.62 17.01
N LYS A 153 6.29 1.29 17.67
CA LYS A 153 6.25 2.75 17.86
C LYS A 153 6.05 3.49 16.54
N ARG A 154 6.75 3.09 15.49
CA ARG A 154 6.68 3.75 14.17
C ARG A 154 5.45 3.35 13.37
N VAL A 155 5.13 2.06 13.31
CA VAL A 155 4.00 1.54 12.50
C VAL A 155 2.67 1.97 13.10
N PHE A 156 2.49 1.89 14.43
CA PHE A 156 1.29 2.37 15.09
C PHE A 156 1.09 3.88 14.86
N THR A 157 2.15 4.67 15.06
CA THR A 157 2.08 6.11 14.81
C THR A 157 1.70 6.40 13.36
N LEU A 158 2.24 5.67 12.40
CA LEU A 158 1.99 5.94 10.99
C LEU A 158 0.60 5.48 10.53
N LEU A 159 0.08 4.35 11.03
CA LEU A 159 -1.20 3.79 10.58
C LEU A 159 -2.39 4.23 11.43
N LEU A 160 -2.25 4.27 12.75
CA LEU A 160 -3.37 4.51 13.66
C LEU A 160 -3.50 5.98 14.06
N LEU A 161 -2.40 6.71 14.21
CA LEU A 161 -2.48 8.11 14.60
C LEU A 161 -3.28 8.97 13.58
N PRO A 162 -3.15 8.81 12.25
CA PRO A 162 -4.01 9.51 11.29
C PRO A 162 -5.50 9.20 11.48
N LEU A 163 -5.84 7.94 11.82
CA LEU A 163 -7.22 7.52 12.08
C LEU A 163 -7.77 8.22 13.33
N PHE A 164 -7.05 8.16 14.46
CA PHE A 164 -7.46 8.83 15.69
C PHE A 164 -7.52 10.35 15.51
N THR A 165 -6.56 10.94 14.79
CA THR A 165 -6.55 12.37 14.48
C THR A 165 -7.76 12.75 13.63
N ALA A 166 -8.15 11.95 12.65
CA ALA A 166 -9.34 12.19 11.83
C ALA A 166 -10.62 12.19 12.69
N PHE A 167 -10.75 11.24 13.62
CA PHE A 167 -11.88 11.22 14.56
C PHE A 167 -11.87 12.39 15.55
N ALA A 168 -10.69 12.77 16.04
CA ALA A 168 -10.54 13.95 16.91
C ALA A 168 -10.92 15.25 16.16
N ILE A 169 -10.43 15.46 14.94
CA ILE A 169 -10.80 16.59 14.08
C ILE A 169 -12.31 16.63 13.85
N ARG A 170 -12.93 15.48 13.59
CA ARG A 170 -14.38 15.39 13.42
C ARG A 170 -15.13 15.85 14.67
N ARG A 171 -14.67 15.45 15.86
CA ARG A 171 -15.35 15.72 17.14
C ARG A 171 -15.10 17.14 17.63
N PHE A 172 -13.85 17.61 17.54
CA PHE A 172 -13.39 18.84 18.21
C PHE A 172 -13.15 20.00 17.24
N ALA A 173 -12.94 19.73 15.94
CA ALA A 173 -12.63 20.76 14.94
C ALA A 173 -13.45 20.57 13.63
N PRO A 174 -14.81 20.62 13.68
CA PRO A 174 -15.65 20.36 12.51
C PRO A 174 -15.43 21.36 11.36
N GLY A 175 -14.96 22.58 11.69
CA GLY A 175 -14.54 23.58 10.69
C GLY A 175 -13.37 23.10 9.85
N LEU A 176 -12.34 22.58 10.49
CA LEU A 176 -11.15 22.02 9.82
C LEU A 176 -11.55 20.81 8.93
N ARG A 177 -12.40 19.91 9.45
CA ARG A 177 -12.94 18.82 8.66
C ARG A 177 -13.61 19.29 7.38
N ARG A 178 -14.45 20.33 7.45
CA ARG A 178 -15.12 20.91 6.27
C ARG A 178 -14.13 21.42 5.22
N VAL A 179 -13.03 22.04 5.65
CA VAL A 179 -11.95 22.48 4.76
C VAL A 179 -11.30 21.27 4.08
N MET A 180 -10.98 20.21 4.84
CA MET A 180 -10.39 18.97 4.30
C MET A 180 -11.31 18.29 3.28
N LEU A 181 -12.63 18.24 3.54
CA LEU A 181 -13.61 17.67 2.63
C LEU A 181 -13.77 18.46 1.32
N ARG A 182 -13.49 19.77 1.34
CA ARG A 182 -13.47 20.64 0.15
C ARG A 182 -12.25 20.39 -0.74
N ALA A 183 -11.24 19.68 -0.25
CA ALA A 183 -10.02 19.32 -0.99
C ALA A 183 -9.97 17.83 -1.34
N PRO A 184 -10.95 17.27 -2.09
CA PRO A 184 -11.08 15.82 -2.31
C PRO A 184 -9.90 15.21 -3.06
N ARG A 185 -9.13 16.04 -3.79
CA ARG A 185 -7.96 15.61 -4.58
C ARG A 185 -6.65 15.68 -3.82
N MET A 186 -6.63 16.23 -2.61
CA MET A 186 -5.38 16.41 -1.84
C MET A 186 -4.67 15.07 -1.59
N SER A 187 -5.40 14.02 -1.18
CA SER A 187 -4.81 12.68 -1.01
C SER A 187 -4.13 12.17 -2.28
N PHE A 188 -4.67 12.49 -3.47
CA PHE A 188 -4.10 12.08 -4.75
C PHE A 188 -2.79 12.83 -5.07
N TYR A 189 -2.72 14.14 -4.80
CA TYR A 189 -1.48 14.91 -4.98
C TYR A 189 -0.40 14.50 -3.98
N LEU A 190 -0.79 14.26 -2.72
CA LEU A 190 0.13 13.72 -1.71
C LEU A 190 0.66 12.34 -2.11
N TRP A 191 -0.19 11.50 -2.70
CA TRP A 191 0.21 10.19 -3.23
C TRP A 191 1.22 10.33 -4.38
N ALA A 192 0.93 11.18 -5.38
CA ALA A 192 1.84 11.41 -6.50
C ALA A 192 3.21 11.96 -6.05
N PHE A 193 3.21 12.90 -5.09
CA PHE A 193 4.44 13.46 -4.53
C PHE A 193 5.22 12.43 -3.70
N SER A 194 4.52 11.61 -2.91
CA SER A 194 5.14 10.49 -2.20
C SER A 194 5.78 9.49 -3.18
N LEU A 195 5.05 9.17 -4.26
CA LEU A 195 5.53 8.26 -5.29
C LEU A 195 6.79 8.79 -6.00
N PHE A 196 6.83 10.08 -6.28
CA PHE A 196 8.02 10.77 -6.81
C PHE A 196 9.24 10.57 -5.91
N ILE A 197 9.09 10.76 -4.59
CA ILE A 197 10.20 10.59 -3.64
C ILE A 197 10.59 9.11 -3.49
N VAL A 198 9.65 8.20 -3.25
CA VAL A 198 10.00 6.79 -2.99
C VAL A 198 10.58 6.10 -4.23
N THR A 199 10.14 6.51 -5.43
CA THR A 199 10.75 6.04 -6.68
C THR A 199 12.20 6.49 -6.80
N SER A 200 12.50 7.75 -6.45
CA SER A 200 13.88 8.26 -6.49
C SER A 200 14.81 7.49 -5.54
N VAL A 201 14.34 7.16 -4.34
CA VAL A 201 15.11 6.36 -3.36
C VAL A 201 15.33 4.94 -3.87
N THR A 202 14.29 4.31 -4.44
CA THR A 202 14.40 2.96 -5.00
C THR A 202 15.35 2.92 -6.19
N VAL A 203 15.27 3.89 -7.12
CA VAL A 203 16.17 3.96 -8.28
C VAL A 203 17.61 4.21 -7.85
N ARG A 204 17.82 5.12 -6.91
CA ARG A 204 19.17 5.35 -6.34
C ARG A 204 19.75 4.04 -5.82
N PHE A 205 19.00 3.31 -5.00
CA PHE A 205 19.47 2.05 -4.45
C PHE A 205 19.74 0.99 -5.53
N LEU A 206 18.89 0.92 -6.57
CA LEU A 206 19.08 0.00 -7.69
C LEU A 206 20.34 0.31 -8.49
N ILE A 207 20.67 1.59 -8.70
CA ILE A 207 21.89 2.01 -9.40
C ILE A 207 23.14 1.69 -8.57
N GLU A 208 23.08 1.95 -7.25
CA GLU A 208 24.20 1.75 -6.34
C GLU A 208 24.45 0.25 -6.06
N HIS A 209 23.42 -0.61 -5.99
CA HIS A 209 23.54 -2.00 -5.52
C HIS A 209 22.85 -3.05 -6.40
N GLY A 210 22.03 -2.65 -7.38
CA GLY A 210 21.19 -3.58 -8.17
C GLY A 210 22.03 -4.46 -9.10
N GLY A 211 23.20 -4.00 -9.53
CA GLY A 211 24.11 -4.75 -10.38
C GLY A 211 24.74 -5.97 -9.71
N GLU A 212 24.79 -5.98 -8.38
CA GLU A 212 25.34 -7.09 -7.61
C GLU A 212 24.41 -8.33 -7.60
N ASN A 213 23.08 -8.12 -7.73
CA ASN A 213 22.08 -9.18 -7.63
C ASN A 213 20.94 -9.07 -8.67
N PRO A 214 21.22 -9.13 -9.98
CA PRO A 214 20.18 -8.94 -11.02
C PRO A 214 19.11 -10.02 -10.98
N ARG A 215 19.43 -11.26 -10.59
CA ARG A 215 18.47 -12.36 -10.43
C ARG A 215 17.43 -12.05 -9.36
N THR A 216 17.85 -11.53 -8.23
CA THR A 216 16.94 -11.12 -7.14
C THR A 216 16.05 -9.95 -7.57
N VAL A 217 16.56 -8.97 -8.30
CA VAL A 217 15.77 -7.85 -8.85
C VAL A 217 14.67 -8.38 -9.80
N VAL A 218 15.02 -9.23 -10.76
CA VAL A 218 14.05 -9.85 -11.66
C VAL A 218 13.04 -10.70 -10.89
N GLY A 219 13.51 -11.50 -9.92
CA GLY A 219 12.66 -12.29 -9.04
C GLY A 219 11.64 -11.46 -8.26
N LEU A 220 12.04 -10.30 -7.73
CA LEU A 220 11.15 -9.35 -7.03
C LEU A 220 10.09 -8.77 -7.95
N LEU A 221 10.45 -8.41 -9.18
CA LEU A 221 9.48 -7.92 -10.18
C LEU A 221 8.49 -9.01 -10.60
N LEU A 222 8.96 -10.23 -10.84
CA LEU A 222 8.11 -11.37 -11.22
C LEU A 222 7.16 -11.77 -10.07
N VAL A 223 7.67 -11.89 -8.85
CA VAL A 223 6.83 -12.23 -7.70
C VAL A 223 5.78 -11.16 -7.43
N SER A 224 6.13 -9.88 -7.60
CA SER A 224 5.16 -8.78 -7.45
C SER A 224 4.05 -8.82 -8.50
N LEU A 225 4.37 -9.18 -9.76
CA LEU A 225 3.38 -9.37 -10.83
C LEU A 225 2.43 -10.51 -10.50
N VAL A 226 2.99 -11.69 -10.18
CA VAL A 226 2.20 -12.88 -9.84
C VAL A 226 1.27 -12.60 -8.67
N LEU A 227 1.79 -11.97 -7.61
CA LEU A 227 1.01 -11.63 -6.43
C LEU A 227 -0.06 -10.58 -6.70
N CYS A 228 0.22 -9.59 -7.53
CA CYS A 228 -0.77 -8.59 -7.91
C CYS A 228 -1.96 -9.25 -8.62
N VAL A 229 -1.70 -10.05 -9.64
CA VAL A 229 -2.75 -10.79 -10.36
C VAL A 229 -3.50 -11.73 -9.41
N ALA A 230 -2.77 -12.53 -8.62
CA ALA A 230 -3.36 -13.49 -7.69
C ALA A 230 -4.28 -12.81 -6.67
N GLN A 231 -3.88 -11.69 -6.07
CA GLN A 231 -4.68 -10.97 -5.08
C GLN A 231 -5.97 -10.41 -5.68
N PHE A 232 -5.93 -9.82 -6.89
CA PHE A 232 -7.16 -9.41 -7.58
C PHE A 232 -8.09 -10.59 -7.88
N LEU A 233 -7.53 -11.73 -8.32
CA LEU A 233 -8.33 -12.93 -8.63
C LEU A 233 -8.90 -13.57 -7.36
N ILE A 234 -8.10 -13.77 -6.32
CA ILE A 234 -8.55 -14.37 -5.05
C ILE A 234 -9.63 -13.49 -4.41
N GLY A 235 -9.40 -12.17 -4.35
CA GLY A 235 -10.40 -11.23 -3.85
C GLY A 235 -11.72 -11.33 -4.62
N ARG A 236 -11.67 -11.40 -5.96
CA ARG A 236 -12.86 -11.60 -6.79
C ARG A 236 -13.53 -12.96 -6.56
N CYS A 237 -12.74 -14.03 -6.37
CA CYS A 237 -13.28 -15.35 -6.07
C CYS A 237 -14.02 -15.37 -4.73
N ILE A 238 -13.46 -14.73 -3.70
CA ILE A 238 -14.14 -14.56 -2.41
C ILE A 238 -15.42 -13.75 -2.61
N GLY A 239 -15.33 -12.57 -3.23
CA GLY A 239 -16.48 -11.68 -3.42
C GLY A 239 -17.61 -12.27 -4.26
N ARG A 240 -17.33 -13.19 -5.20
CA ARG A 240 -18.38 -13.90 -5.96
C ARG A 240 -19.34 -14.68 -5.07
N ARG A 241 -18.85 -15.24 -3.95
CA ARG A 241 -19.69 -15.99 -2.99
C ARG A 241 -20.64 -15.07 -2.22
N TYR A 242 -20.39 -13.78 -2.20
CA TYR A 242 -21.13 -12.78 -1.44
C TYR A 242 -21.79 -11.72 -2.32
N GLY A 243 -21.69 -11.85 -3.65
CA GLY A 243 -22.34 -10.98 -4.63
C GLY A 243 -21.55 -9.71 -4.98
N ASP A 244 -20.34 -9.47 -4.40
CA ASP A 244 -19.54 -8.29 -4.72
C ASP A 244 -18.07 -8.64 -5.08
N PRO A 245 -17.85 -9.19 -6.28
CA PRO A 245 -16.50 -9.52 -6.73
C PRO A 245 -15.63 -8.29 -7.04
N ILE A 246 -16.23 -7.12 -7.27
CA ILE A 246 -15.49 -5.91 -7.58
C ILE A 246 -14.82 -5.38 -6.32
N SER A 247 -15.60 -5.12 -5.27
CA SER A 247 -15.08 -4.53 -4.04
C SER A 247 -14.10 -5.46 -3.33
N SER A 248 -14.39 -6.76 -3.25
CA SER A 248 -13.47 -7.74 -2.66
C SER A 248 -12.17 -7.87 -3.48
N GLY A 249 -12.26 -7.83 -4.81
CA GLY A 249 -11.09 -7.82 -5.69
C GLY A 249 -10.22 -6.58 -5.51
N GLN A 250 -10.84 -5.42 -5.40
CA GLN A 250 -10.14 -4.16 -5.14
C GLN A 250 -9.57 -4.13 -3.72
N GLY A 251 -10.29 -4.66 -2.74
CA GLY A 251 -9.85 -4.72 -1.34
C GLY A 251 -8.55 -5.49 -1.17
N LEU A 252 -8.43 -6.66 -1.79
CA LEU A 252 -7.22 -7.46 -1.68
C LEU A 252 -6.13 -7.03 -2.68
N GLY A 253 -6.51 -6.63 -3.89
CA GLY A 253 -5.56 -6.34 -4.99
C GLY A 253 -4.94 -4.95 -4.97
N GLN A 254 -5.61 -3.92 -4.45
CA GLN A 254 -5.05 -2.58 -4.34
C GLN A 254 -4.31 -2.36 -3.02
N LYS A 255 -3.00 -2.23 -3.09
CA LYS A 255 -2.13 -2.08 -1.92
C LYS A 255 -1.61 -0.66 -1.73
N ASN A 256 -1.42 -0.27 -0.48
CA ASN A 256 -0.71 0.97 -0.12
C ASN A 256 0.81 0.79 -0.34
N THR A 257 1.19 0.81 -1.60
CA THR A 257 2.56 0.51 -2.04
C THR A 257 3.59 1.54 -1.56
N ILE A 258 3.19 2.80 -1.35
CA ILE A 258 4.09 3.81 -0.74
C ILE A 258 4.50 3.38 0.66
N LEU A 259 3.52 2.94 1.47
CA LEU A 259 3.78 2.40 2.80
C LEU A 259 4.67 1.15 2.73
N ALA A 260 4.41 0.26 1.75
CA ALA A 260 5.23 -0.94 1.56
C ALA A 260 6.69 -0.61 1.23
N ILE A 261 6.94 0.34 0.31
CA ILE A 261 8.28 0.78 -0.05
C ILE A 261 8.98 1.41 1.16
N TRP A 262 8.26 2.27 1.90
CA TRP A 262 8.80 2.86 3.12
C TRP A 262 9.15 1.80 4.18
N MET A 263 8.29 0.80 4.39
CA MET A 263 8.56 -0.32 5.32
C MET A 263 9.77 -1.14 4.86
N ALA A 264 9.89 -1.42 3.56
CA ALA A 264 11.05 -2.11 3.00
C ALA A 264 12.35 -1.37 3.30
N GLN A 265 12.39 -0.09 2.99
CA GLN A 265 13.57 0.77 3.17
C GLN A 265 13.91 1.02 4.64
N THR A 266 12.94 0.92 5.54
CA THR A 266 13.13 1.22 6.96
C THR A 266 13.51 0.00 7.79
N TYR A 267 12.97 -1.18 7.46
CA TYR A 267 13.06 -2.37 8.31
C TYR A 267 13.72 -3.57 7.65
N LEU A 268 13.68 -3.65 6.32
CA LEU A 268 14.17 -4.81 5.58
C LEU A 268 15.37 -4.42 4.70
N HIS A 269 15.91 -5.40 4.00
CA HIS A 269 16.94 -5.11 3.01
C HIS A 269 16.38 -4.15 1.94
N PRO A 270 17.03 -3.01 1.63
CA PRO A 270 16.45 -1.97 0.77
C PRO A 270 16.06 -2.47 -0.63
N LEU A 271 16.76 -3.49 -1.17
CA LEU A 271 16.41 -4.14 -2.44
C LEU A 271 14.98 -4.72 -2.44
N THR A 272 14.47 -5.10 -1.26
CA THR A 272 13.08 -5.57 -1.08
C THR A 272 12.05 -4.56 -1.59
N ALA A 273 12.36 -3.24 -1.60
CA ALA A 273 11.50 -2.18 -2.10
C ALA A 273 11.17 -2.30 -3.60
N VAL A 274 11.96 -3.06 -4.36
CA VAL A 274 11.70 -3.32 -5.79
C VAL A 274 10.36 -4.05 -5.99
N ALA A 275 10.01 -5.01 -5.12
CA ALA A 275 8.74 -5.73 -5.24
C ALA A 275 7.52 -4.80 -5.15
N PRO A 276 7.31 -4.00 -4.09
CA PRO A 276 6.19 -3.07 -4.05
C PRO A 276 6.29 -1.94 -5.09
N SER A 277 7.49 -1.57 -5.55
CA SER A 277 7.65 -0.61 -6.66
C SER A 277 7.15 -1.20 -7.99
N GLY A 278 7.45 -2.47 -8.28
CA GLY A 278 6.87 -3.20 -9.40
C GLY A 278 5.34 -3.35 -9.26
N TYR A 279 4.88 -3.67 -8.05
CA TYR A 279 3.45 -3.83 -7.76
C TYR A 279 2.63 -2.57 -8.11
N ILE A 280 3.18 -1.36 -7.93
CA ILE A 280 2.51 -0.11 -8.36
C ILE A 280 2.15 -0.16 -9.84
N LEU A 281 3.10 -0.57 -10.68
CA LEU A 281 2.88 -0.65 -12.13
C LEU A 281 1.78 -1.65 -12.46
N TRP A 282 1.87 -2.86 -11.89
CA TRP A 282 0.93 -3.95 -12.14
C TRP A 282 -0.48 -3.63 -11.70
N GLN A 283 -0.67 -3.11 -10.47
CA GLN A 283 -2.00 -2.73 -10.00
C GLN A 283 -2.64 -1.60 -10.83
N ASN A 284 -1.84 -0.64 -11.31
CA ASN A 284 -2.34 0.44 -12.15
C ASN A 284 -2.72 -0.06 -13.55
N ILE A 285 -1.96 -0.99 -14.14
CA ILE A 285 -2.30 -1.64 -15.41
C ILE A 285 -3.62 -2.42 -15.26
N ILE A 286 -3.75 -3.24 -14.20
CA ILE A 286 -4.97 -4.01 -13.94
C ILE A 286 -6.17 -3.08 -13.74
N ASN A 287 -6.02 -2.00 -12.98
CA ASN A 287 -7.09 -1.04 -12.74
C ASN A 287 -7.51 -0.32 -14.02
N SER A 288 -6.55 0.12 -14.83
CA SER A 288 -6.82 0.76 -16.12
C SER A 288 -7.57 -0.17 -17.07
N TYR A 289 -7.15 -1.45 -17.14
CA TYR A 289 -7.86 -2.46 -17.91
C TYR A 289 -9.29 -2.71 -17.40
N GLN A 290 -9.49 -2.78 -16.08
CA GLN A 290 -10.82 -2.97 -15.49
C GLN A 290 -11.75 -1.78 -15.79
N LEU A 291 -11.25 -0.54 -15.66
CA LEU A 291 -12.00 0.68 -15.95
C LEU A 291 -12.38 0.75 -17.43
N TRP A 292 -11.46 0.46 -18.33
CA TRP A 292 -11.72 0.40 -19.77
C TRP A 292 -12.79 -0.65 -20.11
N ARG A 293 -12.68 -1.86 -19.55
CA ARG A 293 -13.66 -2.93 -19.77
C ARG A 293 -15.05 -2.58 -19.22
N TYR A 294 -15.09 -1.92 -18.06
CA TYR A 294 -16.35 -1.46 -17.47
C TYR A 294 -17.01 -0.36 -18.31
N GLY A 295 -16.22 0.59 -18.81
CA GLY A 295 -16.71 1.64 -19.71
C GLY A 295 -17.34 1.08 -21.00
N LYS A 296 -16.70 0.06 -21.63
CA LYS A 296 -17.25 -0.63 -22.80
C LYS A 296 -18.55 -1.39 -22.58
N ARG A 297 -18.88 -1.76 -21.34
CA ARG A 297 -20.12 -2.47 -21.01
C ARG A 297 -21.29 -1.51 -20.74
N LYS A 298 -21.00 -0.24 -20.50
CA LYS A 298 -22.01 0.81 -20.27
C LYS A 298 -22.45 1.55 -21.53
N ASN A 299 -21.62 1.52 -22.57
CA ASN A 299 -21.95 1.99 -23.90
C ASN A 299 -22.43 0.82 -24.78
#